data_586626f91963b4f4d33674538ae1a04b
#
_entry.id   586626f91963b4f4d33674538ae1a04b
#
_cell.length_a   1.000
_cell.length_b   1.000
_cell.length_c   1.000
_cell.angle_alpha   90.00
_cell.angle_beta   90.00
_cell.angle_gamma   90.00
#
_symmetry.space_group_name_H-M   'P 1'
#
loop_
_entity.id
_entity.type
_entity.pdbx_description
1 polymer ?
#
loop_
_entity_poly.entity_id
_entity_poly.type
_entity_poly.pdbx_seq_one_letter_code
_entity_poly.pdbx_strand_id
1 'polypeptide(L)'
;VHKQTLGDMLLAANLIDEVQMQIALAEQKRTSRRFGSTLVDLKFIDENVLAAFLSKQIDIPCISLLHIDIPKKVLRKMTRITSVECQAIPVRMDDGRLAVAMVDPTDMDLIARLEEATAMIVSPLIAPESSITTMIDKFYPPENDGESTLSQRAAASMPAADPIFLDLIEELDNADIDDRLTRIEQSLDRIWTLLERVLRELEVKQR
;
A
#
# COMPACT_ATOMS: atom_id res chain seq x y z
N VAL A 1 -31.52 17.23 10.84
CA VAL A 1 -30.15 17.13 11.45
C VAL A 1 -29.18 17.56 10.38
N HIS A 2 -28.60 18.76 10.47
CA HIS A 2 -27.54 19.21 9.56
C HIS A 2 -26.34 18.29 9.79
N LYS A 3 -25.97 17.53 8.78
CA LYS A 3 -24.75 16.72 8.78
C LYS A 3 -23.59 17.73 8.78
N GLN A 4 -22.91 17.89 9.92
CA GLN A 4 -21.73 18.76 10.03
C GLN A 4 -20.69 18.31 9.00
N THR A 5 -20.25 19.24 8.15
CA THR A 5 -19.19 18.93 7.18
C THR A 5 -17.82 18.95 7.84
N LEU A 6 -16.82 18.31 7.21
CA LEU A 6 -15.44 18.37 7.68
C LEU A 6 -14.96 19.83 7.82
N GLY A 7 -15.33 20.71 6.88
CA GLY A 7 -15.00 22.12 6.93
C GLY A 7 -15.55 22.81 8.17
N ASP A 8 -16.84 22.58 8.49
CA ASP A 8 -17.47 23.17 9.68
C ASP A 8 -16.79 22.70 10.98
N MET A 9 -16.39 21.44 11.04
CA MET A 9 -15.69 20.88 12.20
C MET A 9 -14.28 21.48 12.38
N LEU A 10 -13.55 21.67 11.27
CA LEU A 10 -12.22 22.28 11.29
C LEU A 10 -12.26 23.76 11.67
N LEU A 11 -13.27 24.51 11.19
CA LEU A 11 -13.53 25.89 11.60
C LEU A 11 -13.84 25.97 13.09
N ALA A 12 -14.73 25.13 13.61
CA ALA A 12 -15.10 25.10 15.02
C ALA A 12 -13.89 24.76 15.92
N ALA A 13 -12.96 23.99 15.41
CA ALA A 13 -11.70 23.66 16.11
C ALA A 13 -10.59 24.71 15.92
N ASN A 14 -10.83 25.81 15.20
CA ASN A 14 -9.84 26.83 14.83
C ASN A 14 -8.60 26.27 14.14
N LEU A 15 -8.75 25.18 13.38
CA LEU A 15 -7.66 24.57 12.60
C LEU A 15 -7.54 25.21 11.22
N ILE A 16 -8.60 25.81 10.71
CA ILE A 16 -8.62 26.63 9.50
C ILE A 16 -9.49 27.89 9.79
N ASP A 17 -9.31 28.93 9.00
CA ASP A 17 -10.16 30.09 8.99
C ASP A 17 -11.18 30.07 7.82
N GLU A 18 -12.12 31.02 7.81
CA GLU A 18 -13.18 31.08 6.82
C GLU A 18 -12.65 31.37 5.41
N VAL A 19 -11.58 32.14 5.29
CA VAL A 19 -10.93 32.46 4.00
C VAL A 19 -10.26 31.20 3.44
N GLN A 20 -9.53 30.48 4.27
CA GLN A 20 -8.90 29.20 3.91
C GLN A 20 -9.94 28.16 3.48
N MET A 21 -11.08 28.08 4.19
CA MET A 21 -12.17 27.20 3.82
C MET A 21 -12.73 27.54 2.42
N GLN A 22 -12.98 28.82 2.14
CA GLN A 22 -13.51 29.25 0.83
C GLN A 22 -12.53 28.96 -0.32
N ILE A 23 -11.24 29.22 -0.10
CA ILE A 23 -10.18 28.91 -1.07
C ILE A 23 -10.12 27.39 -1.34
N ALA A 24 -10.15 26.57 -0.28
CA ALA A 24 -10.11 25.12 -0.40
C ALA A 24 -11.35 24.55 -1.13
N LEU A 25 -12.53 25.09 -0.87
CA LEU A 25 -13.76 24.70 -1.58
C LEU A 25 -13.71 25.07 -3.06
N ALA A 26 -13.15 26.23 -3.40
CA ALA A 26 -12.96 26.64 -4.79
C ALA A 26 -11.98 25.70 -5.52
N GLU A 27 -10.87 25.38 -4.88
CA GLU A 27 -9.85 24.48 -5.43
C GLU A 27 -10.36 23.04 -5.54
N GLN A 28 -11.14 22.56 -4.55
CA GLN A 28 -11.79 21.25 -4.61
C GLN A 28 -12.68 21.11 -5.84
N LYS A 29 -13.48 22.13 -6.15
CA LYS A 29 -14.34 22.14 -7.35
C LYS A 29 -13.54 22.09 -8.65
N ARG A 30 -12.34 22.69 -8.65
CA ARG A 30 -11.45 22.72 -9.82
C ARG A 30 -10.74 21.39 -10.05
N THR A 31 -10.31 20.74 -8.96
CA THR A 31 -9.47 19.55 -9.02
C THR A 31 -10.23 18.24 -8.82
N SER A 32 -11.50 18.31 -8.36
CA SER A 32 -12.31 17.15 -7.96
C SER A 32 -11.66 16.28 -6.88
N ARG A 33 -10.67 16.82 -6.13
CA ARG A 33 -10.03 16.13 -5.03
C ARG A 33 -10.87 16.17 -3.74
N ARG A 34 -10.53 15.34 -2.77
CA ARG A 34 -11.15 15.39 -1.44
C ARG A 34 -10.81 16.71 -0.73
N PHE A 35 -11.76 17.23 0.04
CA PHE A 35 -11.58 18.52 0.73
C PHE A 35 -10.39 18.51 1.70
N GLY A 36 -10.23 17.43 2.47
CA GLY A 36 -9.09 17.27 3.38
C GLY A 36 -7.74 17.28 2.66
N SER A 37 -7.62 16.51 1.57
CA SER A 37 -6.40 16.48 0.74
C SER A 37 -6.10 17.85 0.13
N THR A 38 -7.15 18.60 -0.30
CA THR A 38 -6.98 19.95 -0.83
C THR A 38 -6.44 20.93 0.22
N LEU A 39 -6.88 20.84 1.47
CA LEU A 39 -6.35 21.66 2.57
C LEU A 39 -4.88 21.38 2.84
N VAL A 40 -4.48 20.11 2.77
CA VAL A 40 -3.06 19.70 2.94
C VAL A 40 -2.20 20.19 1.78
N ASP A 41 -2.67 20.05 0.53
CA ASP A 41 -1.98 20.55 -0.68
C ASP A 41 -1.74 22.06 -0.62
N LEU A 42 -2.75 22.82 -0.20
CA LEU A 42 -2.67 24.25 -0.01
C LEU A 42 -1.85 24.67 1.22
N LYS A 43 -1.34 23.71 2.00
CA LYS A 43 -0.57 23.94 3.24
C LYS A 43 -1.34 24.72 4.32
N PHE A 44 -2.66 24.65 4.31
CA PHE A 44 -3.50 25.26 5.33
C PHE A 44 -3.55 24.42 6.60
N ILE A 45 -3.35 23.10 6.48
CA ILE A 45 -3.26 22.17 7.60
C ILE A 45 -2.20 21.11 7.34
N ASP A 46 -1.51 20.67 8.40
CA ASP A 46 -0.60 19.52 8.32
C ASP A 46 -1.39 18.20 8.23
N GLU A 47 -0.91 17.27 7.42
CA GLU A 47 -1.58 16.01 7.15
C GLU A 47 -1.75 15.15 8.41
N ASN A 48 -0.75 15.13 9.29
CA ASN A 48 -0.82 14.38 10.55
C ASN A 48 -1.81 15.02 11.52
N VAL A 49 -1.88 16.35 11.53
CA VAL A 49 -2.85 17.11 12.34
C VAL A 49 -4.27 16.80 11.87
N LEU A 50 -4.50 16.79 10.55
CA LEU A 50 -5.80 16.42 9.98
C LEU A 50 -6.19 14.98 10.34
N ALA A 51 -5.27 14.02 10.20
CA ALA A 51 -5.51 12.62 10.52
C ALA A 51 -5.82 12.41 12.01
N ALA A 52 -5.08 13.08 12.90
CA ALA A 52 -5.32 13.04 14.35
C ALA A 52 -6.67 13.67 14.72
N PHE A 53 -7.04 14.78 14.07
CA PHE A 53 -8.32 15.44 14.26
C PHE A 53 -9.48 14.54 13.85
N LEU A 54 -9.41 13.95 12.66
CA LEU A 54 -10.42 13.00 12.16
C LEU A 54 -10.58 11.81 13.10
N SER A 55 -9.46 11.21 13.52
CA SER A 55 -9.46 10.09 14.47
C SER A 55 -10.27 10.41 15.73
N LYS A 56 -10.07 11.60 16.29
CA LYS A 56 -10.77 12.04 17.50
C LYS A 56 -12.27 12.30 17.26
N GLN A 57 -12.64 12.78 16.06
CA GLN A 57 -14.04 13.16 15.75
C GLN A 57 -14.92 11.95 15.46
N ILE A 58 -14.38 10.90 14.85
CA ILE A 58 -15.15 9.74 14.40
C ILE A 58 -14.85 8.46 15.18
N ASP A 59 -14.03 8.57 16.22
CA ASP A 59 -13.64 7.44 17.10
C ASP A 59 -13.02 6.25 16.35
N ILE A 60 -12.29 6.53 15.27
CA ILE A 60 -11.53 5.56 14.50
C ILE A 60 -10.04 5.80 14.75
N PRO A 61 -9.26 4.75 15.13
CA PRO A 61 -7.87 4.93 15.49
C PRO A 61 -7.02 5.37 14.29
N CYS A 62 -6.15 6.36 14.51
CA CYS A 62 -5.11 6.77 13.58
C CYS A 62 -3.88 5.88 13.77
N ILE A 63 -3.26 5.45 12.66
CA ILE A 63 -2.08 4.59 12.67
C ILE A 63 -0.93 5.24 11.90
N SER A 64 0.28 5.14 12.46
CA SER A 64 1.51 5.49 11.74
C SER A 64 1.98 4.28 10.94
N LEU A 65 2.16 4.46 9.64
CA LEU A 65 2.61 3.41 8.73
C LEU A 65 4.14 3.34 8.57
N LEU A 66 4.88 4.33 9.09
CA LEU A 66 6.32 4.50 8.83
C LEU A 66 7.20 3.31 9.22
N HIS A 67 6.81 2.55 10.26
CA HIS A 67 7.62 1.46 10.82
C HIS A 67 6.82 0.16 10.94
N ILE A 68 5.76 0.03 10.15
CA ILE A 68 4.95 -1.18 10.14
C ILE A 68 5.53 -2.16 9.14
N ASP A 69 5.73 -3.39 9.60
CA ASP A 69 5.95 -4.54 8.76
C ASP A 69 4.61 -5.23 8.50
N ILE A 70 4.21 -5.31 7.24
CA ILE A 70 2.94 -5.91 6.84
C ILE A 70 3.23 -7.31 6.30
N PRO A 71 2.69 -8.37 6.95
CA PRO A 71 2.90 -9.73 6.48
C PRO A 71 2.42 -9.91 5.03
N LYS A 72 3.19 -10.60 4.19
CA LYS A 72 2.85 -10.90 2.80
C LYS A 72 1.44 -11.50 2.65
N LYS A 73 1.02 -12.36 3.60
CA LYS A 73 -0.33 -12.93 3.64
C LYS A 73 -1.44 -11.89 3.72
N VAL A 74 -1.19 -10.77 4.42
CA VAL A 74 -2.14 -9.66 4.55
C VAL A 74 -2.13 -8.83 3.25
N LEU A 75 -0.95 -8.53 2.71
CA LEU A 75 -0.81 -7.78 1.45
C LEU A 75 -1.52 -8.48 0.27
N ARG A 76 -1.45 -9.81 0.20
CA ARG A 76 -2.13 -10.60 -0.84
C ARG A 76 -3.66 -10.52 -0.80
N LYS A 77 -4.26 -9.95 0.26
CA LYS A 77 -5.71 -9.74 0.35
C LYS A 77 -6.22 -8.58 -0.50
N MET A 78 -5.32 -7.68 -0.89
CA MET A 78 -5.64 -6.55 -1.77
C MET A 78 -4.66 -6.53 -2.95
N THR A 79 -5.15 -6.13 -4.12
CA THR A 79 -4.29 -5.90 -5.28
C THR A 79 -3.73 -4.47 -5.25
N ARG A 80 -2.64 -4.21 -5.99
CA ARG A 80 -2.12 -2.86 -6.18
C ARG A 80 -3.19 -1.91 -6.75
N ILE A 81 -3.95 -2.38 -7.73
CA ILE A 81 -5.01 -1.60 -8.38
C ILE A 81 -6.04 -1.16 -7.34
N THR A 82 -6.57 -2.09 -6.55
CA THR A 82 -7.52 -1.78 -5.48
C THR A 82 -6.92 -0.83 -4.44
N SER A 83 -5.66 -1.02 -4.07
CA SER A 83 -4.97 -0.16 -3.09
C SER A 83 -4.81 1.28 -3.59
N VAL A 84 -4.45 1.46 -4.87
CA VAL A 84 -4.30 2.78 -5.50
C VAL A 84 -5.66 3.47 -5.68
N GLU A 85 -6.66 2.77 -6.24
CA GLU A 85 -7.99 3.33 -6.48
C GLU A 85 -8.70 3.73 -5.19
N CYS A 86 -8.57 2.91 -4.16
CA CYS A 86 -9.20 3.15 -2.86
C CYS A 86 -8.34 4.02 -1.93
N GLN A 87 -7.09 4.33 -2.30
CA GLN A 87 -6.13 4.99 -1.40
C GLN A 87 -6.11 4.33 -0.02
N ALA A 88 -5.91 3.00 -0.02
CA ALA A 88 -6.00 2.17 1.15
C ALA A 88 -4.98 1.04 1.10
N ILE A 89 -4.48 0.62 2.27
CA ILE A 89 -3.53 -0.49 2.38
C ILE A 89 -3.94 -1.42 3.52
N PRO A 90 -3.94 -2.76 3.32
CA PRO A 90 -4.20 -3.70 4.38
C PRO A 90 -3.01 -3.72 5.34
N VAL A 91 -3.28 -3.68 6.64
CA VAL A 91 -2.23 -3.58 7.67
C VAL A 91 -2.07 -4.88 8.44
N ARG A 92 -3.18 -5.44 8.90
CA ARG A 92 -3.21 -6.67 9.67
C ARG A 92 -4.54 -7.38 9.54
N MET A 93 -4.57 -8.62 9.97
CA MET A 93 -5.77 -9.44 9.98
C MET A 93 -5.99 -9.97 11.40
N ASP A 94 -7.12 -9.58 12.01
CA ASP A 94 -7.49 -9.94 13.38
C ASP A 94 -8.89 -10.56 13.36
N ASP A 95 -9.07 -11.74 13.94
CA ASP A 95 -10.37 -12.42 14.12
C ASP A 95 -11.26 -12.46 12.86
N GLY A 96 -10.64 -12.70 11.69
CA GLY A 96 -11.37 -12.73 10.42
C GLY A 96 -11.73 -11.37 9.85
N ARG A 97 -11.28 -10.28 10.46
CA ARG A 97 -11.42 -8.90 9.96
C ARG A 97 -10.10 -8.42 9.38
N LEU A 98 -10.19 -7.66 8.31
CA LEU A 98 -9.04 -7.02 7.69
C LEU A 98 -8.94 -5.56 8.16
N ALA A 99 -7.91 -5.24 8.94
CA ALA A 99 -7.62 -3.86 9.30
C ALA A 99 -6.98 -3.16 8.11
N VAL A 100 -7.62 -2.10 7.61
CA VAL A 100 -7.20 -1.36 6.41
C VAL A 100 -6.98 0.10 6.76
N ALA A 101 -5.76 0.58 6.53
CA ALA A 101 -5.45 2.00 6.64
C ALA A 101 -5.95 2.73 5.39
N MET A 102 -6.70 3.81 5.59
CA MET A 102 -7.31 4.62 4.54
C MET A 102 -7.34 6.09 4.93
N VAL A 103 -7.49 6.96 3.92
CA VAL A 103 -7.53 8.41 4.13
C VAL A 103 -8.86 8.85 4.74
N ASP A 104 -9.96 8.29 4.26
CA ASP A 104 -11.32 8.68 4.68
C ASP A 104 -12.17 7.45 5.03
N PRO A 105 -12.24 7.09 6.32
CA PRO A 105 -13.05 5.97 6.77
C PRO A 105 -14.54 6.28 6.88
N THR A 106 -14.99 7.48 6.54
CA THR A 106 -16.41 7.85 6.51
C THR A 106 -17.10 7.52 5.19
N ASP A 107 -16.30 7.17 4.17
CA ASP A 107 -16.76 6.74 2.87
C ASP A 107 -17.22 5.27 2.91
N MET A 108 -18.51 5.07 3.19
CA MET A 108 -19.09 3.74 3.31
C MET A 108 -19.11 2.96 1.99
N ASP A 109 -19.17 3.67 0.85
CA ASP A 109 -19.13 3.04 -0.47
C ASP A 109 -17.73 2.48 -0.74
N LEU A 110 -16.70 3.19 -0.32
CA LEU A 110 -15.32 2.71 -0.38
C LEU A 110 -15.11 1.46 0.49
N ILE A 111 -15.63 1.47 1.73
CA ILE A 111 -15.54 0.32 2.64
C ILE A 111 -16.25 -0.89 2.02
N ALA A 112 -17.46 -0.72 1.50
CA ALA A 112 -18.21 -1.80 0.85
C ALA A 112 -17.44 -2.40 -0.35
N ARG A 113 -16.83 -1.55 -1.19
CA ARG A 113 -15.97 -1.99 -2.31
C ARG A 113 -14.75 -2.78 -1.82
N LEU A 114 -14.13 -2.38 -0.72
CA LEU A 114 -13.00 -3.09 -0.12
C LEU A 114 -13.44 -4.44 0.45
N GLU A 115 -14.60 -4.53 1.11
CA GLU A 115 -15.15 -5.77 1.62
C GLU A 115 -15.50 -6.74 0.48
N GLU A 116 -16.08 -6.24 -0.60
CA GLU A 116 -16.35 -7.04 -1.80
C GLU A 116 -15.05 -7.55 -2.45
N ALA A 117 -14.05 -6.69 -2.61
CA ALA A 117 -12.78 -7.04 -3.24
C ALA A 117 -11.95 -8.05 -2.42
N THR A 118 -12.04 -7.98 -1.09
CA THR A 118 -11.25 -8.83 -0.17
C THR A 118 -12.02 -10.04 0.35
N ALA A 119 -13.35 -10.08 0.15
CA ALA A 119 -14.28 -11.03 0.76
C ALA A 119 -14.13 -11.11 2.31
N MET A 120 -13.78 -9.99 2.95
CA MET A 120 -13.55 -9.88 4.39
C MET A 120 -14.24 -8.64 4.96
N ILE A 121 -14.61 -8.69 6.24
CA ILE A 121 -15.08 -7.52 6.96
C ILE A 121 -13.91 -6.57 7.17
N VAL A 122 -14.08 -5.30 6.76
CA VAL A 122 -13.05 -4.27 6.91
C VAL A 122 -13.17 -3.55 8.25
N SER A 123 -12.04 -3.43 8.96
CA SER A 123 -11.88 -2.55 10.12
C SER A 123 -11.06 -1.34 9.70
N PRO A 124 -11.68 -0.17 9.50
CA PRO A 124 -10.97 0.99 9.00
C PRO A 124 -10.02 1.58 10.06
N LEU A 125 -8.86 2.06 9.59
CA LEU A 125 -7.88 2.83 10.34
C LEU A 125 -7.58 4.09 9.56
N ILE A 126 -7.31 5.21 10.24
CA ILE A 126 -6.92 6.45 9.58
C ILE A 126 -5.41 6.47 9.40
N ALA A 127 -4.96 6.85 8.21
CA ALA A 127 -3.56 7.17 7.97
C ALA A 127 -3.44 8.34 6.97
N PRO A 128 -2.35 9.12 7.05
CA PRO A 128 -2.03 10.16 6.10
C PRO A 128 -1.93 9.63 4.67
N GLU A 129 -2.42 10.41 3.69
CA GLU A 129 -2.41 10.04 2.25
C GLU A 129 -0.98 9.77 1.76
N SER A 130 -0.02 10.63 2.14
CA SER A 130 1.39 10.47 1.79
C SER A 130 1.98 9.16 2.30
N SER A 131 1.63 8.78 3.55
CA SER A 131 2.07 7.53 4.15
C SER A 131 1.49 6.31 3.44
N ILE A 132 0.21 6.35 3.07
CA ILE A 132 -0.46 5.27 2.33
C ILE A 132 0.19 5.10 0.96
N THR A 133 0.38 6.20 0.21
CA THR A 133 1.02 6.18 -1.12
C THR A 133 2.42 5.59 -1.05
N THR A 134 3.23 6.05 -0.09
CA THR A 134 4.59 5.52 0.13
C THR A 134 4.59 4.02 0.41
N MET A 135 3.64 3.55 1.20
CA MET A 135 3.54 2.13 1.53
C MET A 135 3.00 1.29 0.37
N ILE A 136 2.08 1.84 -0.44
CA ILE A 136 1.63 1.17 -1.67
C ILE A 136 2.82 0.97 -2.62
N ASP A 137 3.62 2.00 -2.86
CA ASP A 137 4.78 1.90 -3.74
C ASP A 137 5.86 0.96 -3.20
N LYS A 138 6.01 0.89 -1.87
CA LYS A 138 6.96 -0.01 -1.21
C LYS A 138 6.55 -1.48 -1.30
N PHE A 139 5.28 -1.79 -1.03
CA PHE A 139 4.79 -3.17 -0.92
C PHE A 139 4.17 -3.72 -2.20
N TYR A 140 3.75 -2.84 -3.10
CA TYR A 140 3.21 -3.20 -4.41
C TYR A 140 3.99 -2.46 -5.52
N PRO A 141 5.25 -2.83 -5.78
CA PRO A 141 6.03 -2.20 -6.85
C PRO A 141 5.35 -2.41 -8.22
N PRO A 142 5.45 -1.46 -9.15
CA PRO A 142 4.75 -1.49 -10.45
C PRO A 142 5.12 -2.68 -11.34
N GLU A 143 6.21 -3.36 -11.08
CA GLU A 143 6.68 -4.51 -11.85
C GLU A 143 5.96 -5.84 -11.52
N ASN A 144 5.18 -5.89 -10.43
CA ASN A 144 4.52 -7.12 -9.98
C ASN A 144 3.06 -7.27 -10.42
N ASP A 145 2.51 -6.29 -11.17
CA ASP A 145 1.13 -6.41 -11.69
C ASP A 145 0.98 -7.52 -12.74
N GLY A 146 2.09 -8.05 -13.28
CA GLY A 146 2.11 -9.14 -14.24
C GLY A 146 2.03 -10.56 -13.65
N GLU A 147 2.52 -10.78 -12.43
CA GLU A 147 2.56 -12.12 -11.83
C GLU A 147 1.23 -12.53 -11.16
N SER A 148 0.54 -11.56 -10.52
CA SER A 148 -0.73 -11.84 -9.85
C SER A 148 -1.88 -12.15 -10.83
N THR A 149 -1.89 -11.49 -11.99
CA THR A 149 -2.93 -11.70 -13.02
C THR A 149 -2.74 -12.95 -13.86
N LEU A 150 -1.50 -13.40 -14.03
CA LEU A 150 -1.22 -14.65 -14.77
C LEU A 150 -1.59 -15.89 -13.94
N SER A 151 -1.29 -15.86 -12.62
CA SER A 151 -1.66 -16.97 -11.72
C SER A 151 -3.18 -17.07 -11.53
N GLN A 152 -3.90 -15.94 -11.42
CA GLN A 152 -5.36 -15.95 -11.33
C GLN A 152 -6.07 -16.28 -12.66
N ARG A 153 -5.51 -15.85 -13.80
CA ARG A 153 -6.04 -16.22 -15.13
C ARG A 153 -5.73 -17.67 -15.47
N ALA A 154 -4.58 -18.19 -15.09
CA ALA A 154 -4.25 -19.61 -15.26
C ALA A 154 -5.17 -20.51 -14.41
N ALA A 155 -5.47 -20.12 -13.16
CA ALA A 155 -6.38 -20.84 -12.29
C ALA A 155 -7.84 -20.81 -12.77
N ALA A 156 -8.27 -19.75 -13.46
CA ALA A 156 -9.63 -19.61 -14.00
C ALA A 156 -9.86 -20.31 -15.35
N SER A 157 -8.80 -20.68 -16.08
CA SER A 157 -8.89 -21.25 -17.42
C SER A 157 -8.46 -22.71 -17.53
N MET A 158 -8.07 -23.35 -16.42
CA MET A 158 -7.68 -24.77 -16.42
C MET A 158 -8.78 -25.65 -15.80
N PRO A 159 -9.14 -26.77 -16.40
CA PRO A 159 -10.02 -27.75 -15.77
C PRO A 159 -9.25 -28.40 -14.61
N ALA A 160 -9.84 -28.36 -13.41
CA ALA A 160 -9.43 -29.02 -12.16
C ALA A 160 -7.92 -29.31 -12.07
N ALA A 161 -7.16 -28.35 -11.59
CA ALA A 161 -5.72 -28.50 -11.41
C ALA A 161 -5.42 -29.65 -10.46
N ASP A 162 -4.52 -30.54 -10.92
CA ASP A 162 -4.02 -31.68 -10.14
C ASP A 162 -3.45 -31.18 -8.79
N PRO A 163 -3.78 -31.80 -7.63
CA PRO A 163 -3.26 -31.39 -6.33
C PRO A 163 -1.73 -31.25 -6.28
N ILE A 164 -1.02 -32.04 -7.07
CA ILE A 164 0.45 -32.02 -7.20
C ILE A 164 0.95 -30.69 -7.79
N PHE A 165 0.18 -30.03 -8.66
CA PHE A 165 0.57 -28.76 -9.27
C PHE A 165 0.37 -27.58 -8.32
N LEU A 166 -0.61 -27.64 -7.42
CA LEU A 166 -0.82 -26.64 -6.37
C LEU A 166 0.27 -26.71 -5.32
N ASP A 167 0.68 -27.92 -4.90
CA ASP A 167 1.81 -28.12 -3.98
C ASP A 167 3.12 -27.60 -4.59
N LEU A 168 3.36 -27.81 -5.87
CA LEU A 168 4.56 -27.33 -6.58
C LEU A 168 4.63 -25.80 -6.66
N ILE A 169 3.47 -25.14 -6.85
CA ILE A 169 3.38 -23.67 -6.87
C ILE A 169 3.63 -23.13 -5.45
N GLU A 170 3.11 -23.78 -4.43
CA GLU A 170 3.30 -23.38 -3.03
C GLU A 170 4.77 -23.58 -2.58
N GLU A 171 5.43 -24.60 -3.10
CA GLU A 171 6.88 -24.84 -2.88
C GLU A 171 7.77 -23.83 -3.63
N LEU A 172 7.38 -23.38 -4.82
CA LEU A 172 8.08 -22.34 -5.58
C LEU A 172 7.88 -20.94 -5.00
N ASP A 173 6.72 -20.64 -4.43
CA ASP A 173 6.42 -19.36 -3.76
C ASP A 173 7.08 -19.25 -2.38
N ASN A 174 7.38 -20.40 -1.73
CA ASN A 174 8.08 -20.49 -0.45
C ASN A 174 9.61 -20.61 -0.60
N ALA A 175 10.13 -20.66 -1.83
CA ALA A 175 11.57 -20.56 -2.06
C ALA A 175 12.05 -19.17 -1.66
N ASP A 176 12.63 -19.12 -0.49
CA ASP A 176 13.07 -17.95 0.25
C ASP A 176 13.90 -17.03 -0.67
N ILE A 177 13.51 -15.76 -0.77
CA ILE A 177 14.23 -14.73 -1.53
C ILE A 177 15.69 -14.67 -1.02
N ASP A 178 15.92 -14.93 0.27
CA ASP A 178 17.25 -15.01 0.88
C ASP A 178 18.09 -16.15 0.29
N ASP A 179 17.50 -17.31 -0.03
CA ASP A 179 18.20 -18.41 -0.69
C ASP A 179 18.58 -18.08 -2.15
N ARG A 180 17.75 -17.31 -2.84
CA ARG A 180 18.06 -16.82 -4.21
C ARG A 180 19.11 -15.74 -4.19
N LEU A 181 19.06 -14.81 -3.25
CA LEU A 181 20.09 -13.79 -3.04
C LEU A 181 21.42 -14.43 -2.68
N THR A 182 21.45 -15.39 -1.77
CA THR A 182 22.66 -16.13 -1.39
C THR A 182 23.27 -16.86 -2.58
N ARG A 183 22.46 -17.46 -3.47
CA ARG A 183 22.96 -18.11 -4.70
C ARG A 183 23.52 -17.11 -5.71
N ILE A 184 22.90 -15.92 -5.83
CA ILE A 184 23.40 -14.86 -6.71
C ILE A 184 24.72 -14.32 -6.19
N GLU A 185 24.85 -14.07 -4.88
CA GLU A 185 26.09 -13.64 -4.25
C GLU A 185 27.22 -14.67 -4.44
N GLN A 186 26.94 -15.95 -4.21
CA GLN A 186 27.92 -17.01 -4.47
C GLN A 186 28.33 -17.11 -5.95
N SER A 187 27.41 -16.83 -6.86
CA SER A 187 27.71 -16.83 -8.30
C SER A 187 28.58 -15.62 -8.68
N LEU A 188 28.34 -14.46 -8.11
CA LEU A 188 29.13 -13.26 -8.29
C LEU A 188 30.56 -13.45 -7.75
N ASP A 189 30.73 -14.04 -6.58
CA ASP A 189 32.04 -14.35 -6.01
C ASP A 189 32.86 -15.33 -6.89
N ARG A 190 32.20 -16.33 -7.48
CA ARG A 190 32.83 -17.24 -8.44
C ARG A 190 33.31 -16.53 -9.70
N ILE A 191 32.46 -15.65 -10.26
CA ILE A 191 32.79 -14.85 -11.44
C ILE A 191 33.94 -13.90 -11.13
N TRP A 192 33.96 -13.27 -9.96
CA TRP A 192 35.03 -12.39 -9.52
C TRP A 192 36.38 -13.14 -9.40
N THR A 193 36.37 -14.34 -8.78
CA THR A 193 37.54 -15.17 -8.64
C THR A 193 38.10 -15.63 -10.00
N LEU A 194 37.22 -15.92 -10.97
CA LEU A 194 37.62 -16.27 -12.33
C LEU A 194 38.21 -15.07 -13.07
N LEU A 195 37.65 -13.88 -12.93
CA LEU A 195 38.19 -12.66 -13.50
C LEU A 195 39.56 -12.31 -12.95
N GLU A 196 39.78 -12.42 -11.65
CA GLU A 196 41.11 -12.22 -11.05
C GLU A 196 42.15 -13.22 -11.58
N ARG A 197 41.75 -14.46 -11.77
CA ARG A 197 42.63 -15.47 -12.36
C ARG A 197 43.04 -15.14 -13.79
N VAL A 198 42.06 -14.74 -14.62
CA VAL A 198 42.30 -14.35 -16.01
C VAL A 198 43.16 -13.11 -16.09
N LEU A 199 42.94 -12.12 -15.24
CA LEU A 199 43.78 -10.92 -15.17
C LEU A 199 45.21 -11.24 -14.82
N ARG A 200 45.47 -12.12 -13.83
CA ARG A 200 46.81 -12.57 -13.48
C ARG A 200 47.50 -13.33 -14.63
N GLU A 201 46.78 -14.18 -15.33
CA GLU A 201 47.33 -14.88 -16.51
C GLU A 201 47.68 -13.93 -17.66
N LEU A 202 46.92 -12.87 -17.85
CA LEU A 202 47.21 -11.84 -18.86
C LEU A 202 48.43 -10.98 -18.46
N GLU A 203 48.62 -10.65 -17.19
CA GLU A 203 49.77 -9.90 -16.69
C GLU A 203 51.06 -10.71 -16.80
N VAL A 204 50.99 -12.06 -16.62
CA VAL A 204 52.17 -12.93 -16.78
C VAL A 204 52.56 -13.11 -18.26
N LYS A 205 51.62 -12.98 -19.21
CA LYS A 205 51.92 -13.08 -20.65
C LYS A 205 52.46 -11.80 -21.26
N GLN A 206 52.43 -10.68 -20.55
CA GLN A 206 52.99 -9.38 -21.01
C GLN A 206 54.39 -9.11 -20.47
N ARG A 207 54.99 -10.05 -19.71
CA ARG A 207 56.40 -10.02 -19.33
C ARG A 207 57.18 -11.09 -20.12
#